data_2589c75f9a325fe4a7ac9fbcf3d63c34
#
_entry.id   2589c75f9a325fe4a7ac9fbcf3d63c34
#
_cell.length_a   1.000
_cell.length_b   1.000
_cell.length_c   1.000
_cell.angle_alpha   90.00
_cell.angle_beta   90.00
_cell.angle_gamma   90.00
#
_symmetry.space_group_name_H-M   'P 1'
#
loop_
_entity.id
_entity.type
_entity.pdbx_description
1 polymer ?
#
loop_
_entity_poly.entity_id
_entity_poly.type
_entity_poly.pdbx_seq_one_letter_code
_entity_poly.pdbx_strand_id
1 'polypeptide(L)'
;MNNFVAFLLAALLLVPALLIAIPVHELGHAVAAYFLGDRSVRYFGYLTLNPRRFLDLLGVIAVFIALVGWGRRIPVQPNRITTRGQHIIHELGGPVANLIVAIVLGFVLRLLIRLGMTPSLDLSPGLIGMALFVIVFLNLSIFAFQLLPIPGLDGWAVVEAIFRNRNPRFFFEVNTRRQQIWMGCIVLIFLFQLFQGRNLLEVVMTPFYQPASLISLGGCVGYQIPSFIGLHPCLP
;
A
#
# COMPACT_ATOMS: atom_id res chain seq x y z
N MET A 1 18.74 -15.54 -17.87
CA MET A 1 18.17 -14.22 -18.26
C MET A 1 19.08 -13.16 -17.69
N ASN A 2 19.58 -12.21 -18.49
CA ASN A 2 20.51 -11.19 -17.95
C ASN A 2 19.78 -10.34 -16.91
N ASN A 3 20.45 -10.02 -15.79
CA ASN A 3 19.89 -9.21 -14.69
C ASN A 3 19.22 -7.91 -15.17
N PHE A 4 19.71 -7.33 -16.26
CA PHE A 4 19.14 -6.15 -16.89
C PHE A 4 17.75 -6.38 -17.51
N VAL A 5 17.55 -7.50 -18.20
CA VAL A 5 16.24 -7.85 -18.80
C VAL A 5 15.21 -8.13 -17.69
N ALA A 6 15.63 -8.81 -16.63
CA ALA A 6 14.76 -9.05 -15.45
C ALA A 6 14.35 -7.72 -14.79
N PHE A 7 15.28 -6.78 -14.63
CA PHE A 7 14.99 -5.44 -14.10
C PHE A 7 14.01 -4.66 -14.99
N LEU A 8 14.20 -4.69 -16.31
CA LEU A 8 13.30 -4.01 -17.25
C LEU A 8 11.88 -4.59 -17.20
N LEU A 9 11.75 -5.92 -17.15
CA LEU A 9 10.44 -6.59 -17.01
C LEU A 9 9.76 -6.23 -15.69
N ALA A 10 10.52 -6.22 -14.59
CA ALA A 10 10.00 -5.79 -13.29
C ALA A 10 9.49 -4.35 -13.32
N ALA A 11 10.30 -3.43 -13.86
CA ALA A 11 9.92 -2.02 -13.99
C ALA A 11 8.67 -1.85 -14.88
N LEU A 12 8.60 -2.58 -15.98
CA LEU A 12 7.45 -2.57 -16.89
C LEU A 12 6.15 -3.03 -16.20
N LEU A 13 6.23 -4.01 -15.32
CA LEU A 13 5.08 -4.52 -14.57
C LEU A 13 4.73 -3.63 -13.36
N LEU A 14 5.73 -3.03 -12.72
CA LEU A 14 5.52 -2.14 -11.57
C LEU A 14 4.82 -0.84 -11.94
N VAL A 15 5.10 -0.29 -13.14
CA VAL A 15 4.46 0.98 -13.57
C VAL A 15 2.94 0.88 -13.60
N PRO A 16 2.30 -0.06 -14.33
CA PRO A 16 0.84 -0.17 -14.32
C PRO A 16 0.29 -0.50 -12.93
N ALA A 17 0.98 -1.33 -12.14
CA ALA A 17 0.57 -1.64 -10.77
C ALA A 17 0.54 -0.38 -9.88
N LEU A 18 1.55 0.48 -9.99
CA LEU A 18 1.65 1.75 -9.28
C LEU A 18 0.55 2.73 -9.73
N LEU A 19 0.31 2.83 -11.05
CA LEU A 19 -0.73 3.69 -11.61
C LEU A 19 -2.15 3.27 -11.20
N ILE A 20 -2.34 2.06 -10.68
CA ILE A 20 -3.58 1.57 -10.10
C ILE A 20 -3.56 1.76 -8.57
N ALA A 21 -2.53 1.27 -7.89
CA ALA A 21 -2.52 1.13 -6.44
C ALA A 21 -2.53 2.48 -5.71
N ILE A 22 -1.76 3.47 -6.16
CA ILE A 22 -1.75 4.80 -5.52
C ILE A 22 -3.06 5.57 -5.77
N PRO A 23 -3.60 5.69 -7.00
CA PRO A 23 -4.88 6.33 -7.22
C PRO A 23 -6.06 5.65 -6.51
N VAL A 24 -6.05 4.33 -6.41
CA VAL A 24 -7.07 3.58 -5.66
C VAL A 24 -7.01 3.94 -4.17
N HIS A 25 -5.82 4.01 -3.60
CA HIS A 25 -5.61 4.40 -2.21
C HIS A 25 -6.18 5.79 -1.92
N GLU A 26 -5.75 6.79 -2.67
CA GLU A 26 -6.21 8.17 -2.50
C GLU A 26 -7.71 8.34 -2.81
N LEU A 27 -8.22 7.61 -3.81
CA LEU A 27 -9.65 7.56 -4.09
C LEU A 27 -10.43 6.99 -2.90
N GLY A 28 -9.88 5.99 -2.20
CA GLY A 28 -10.48 5.43 -0.98
C GLY A 28 -10.68 6.49 0.09
N HIS A 29 -9.68 7.34 0.35
CA HIS A 29 -9.80 8.48 1.26
C HIS A 29 -10.84 9.50 0.76
N ALA A 30 -10.83 9.82 -0.55
CA ALA A 30 -11.79 10.75 -1.14
C ALA A 30 -13.23 10.25 -1.01
N VAL A 31 -13.47 8.97 -1.25
CA VAL A 31 -14.78 8.33 -1.11
C VAL A 31 -15.23 8.35 0.36
N ALA A 32 -14.35 7.98 1.28
CA ALA A 32 -14.64 8.04 2.72
C ALA A 32 -15.00 9.47 3.15
N ALA A 33 -14.20 10.48 2.76
CA ALA A 33 -14.48 11.89 3.07
C ALA A 33 -15.83 12.34 2.51
N TYR A 34 -16.15 11.95 1.27
CA TYR A 34 -17.41 12.28 0.63
C TYR A 34 -18.62 11.72 1.41
N PHE A 35 -18.56 10.45 1.81
CA PHE A 35 -19.64 9.84 2.60
C PHE A 35 -19.73 10.40 4.03
N LEU A 36 -18.63 10.90 4.57
CA LEU A 36 -18.60 11.60 5.86
C LEU A 36 -19.11 13.06 5.76
N GLY A 37 -19.50 13.52 4.57
CA GLY A 37 -20.13 14.82 4.35
C GLY A 37 -19.22 15.89 3.78
N ASP A 38 -17.95 15.58 3.48
CA ASP A 38 -17.06 16.50 2.79
C ASP A 38 -17.26 16.43 1.27
N ARG A 39 -18.18 17.24 0.79
CA ARG A 39 -18.48 17.34 -0.65
C ARG A 39 -17.41 18.10 -1.45
N SER A 40 -16.46 18.75 -0.77
CA SER A 40 -15.39 19.50 -1.44
C SER A 40 -14.49 18.57 -2.27
N VAL A 41 -14.29 17.32 -1.85
CA VAL A 41 -13.52 16.31 -2.60
C VAL A 41 -14.08 16.05 -4.00
N ARG A 42 -15.42 16.10 -4.15
CA ARG A 42 -16.09 16.02 -5.46
C ARG A 42 -15.90 17.31 -6.26
N TYR A 43 -16.09 18.44 -5.64
CA TYR A 43 -15.95 19.75 -6.28
C TYR A 43 -14.54 19.97 -6.85
N PHE A 44 -13.52 19.60 -6.08
CA PHE A 44 -12.12 19.66 -6.53
C PHE A 44 -11.70 18.51 -7.44
N GLY A 45 -12.62 17.56 -7.74
CA GLY A 45 -12.40 16.47 -8.68
C GLY A 45 -11.46 15.38 -8.16
N TYR A 46 -11.43 15.10 -6.84
CA TYR A 46 -10.65 14.02 -6.24
C TYR A 46 -11.34 12.65 -6.35
N LEU A 47 -12.63 12.58 -6.71
CA LEU A 47 -13.31 11.33 -7.01
C LEU A 47 -12.96 10.85 -8.42
N THR A 48 -11.71 10.46 -8.63
CA THR A 48 -11.15 10.07 -9.93
C THR A 48 -10.03 9.05 -9.75
N LEU A 49 -9.79 8.23 -10.76
CA LEU A 49 -8.61 7.36 -10.83
C LEU A 49 -7.46 7.99 -11.64
N ASN A 50 -7.51 9.29 -11.95
CA ASN A 50 -6.46 9.95 -12.71
C ASN A 50 -5.15 10.03 -11.89
N PRO A 51 -4.10 9.26 -12.26
CA PRO A 51 -2.88 9.15 -11.47
C PRO A 51 -2.12 10.47 -11.33
N ARG A 52 -2.25 11.38 -12.29
CA ARG A 52 -1.55 12.69 -12.26
C ARG A 52 -1.90 13.53 -11.04
N ARG A 53 -3.08 13.31 -10.43
CA ARG A 53 -3.52 14.03 -9.25
C ARG A 53 -2.90 13.52 -7.96
N PHE A 54 -2.56 12.25 -7.92
CA PHE A 54 -2.23 11.53 -6.71
C PHE A 54 -0.76 11.10 -6.61
N LEU A 55 -0.03 11.07 -7.73
CA LEU A 55 1.35 10.65 -7.72
C LEU A 55 2.24 11.69 -7.02
N ASP A 56 3.00 11.21 -6.04
CA ASP A 56 4.12 11.91 -5.41
C ASP A 56 5.43 11.33 -5.93
N LEU A 57 6.38 12.19 -6.31
CA LEU A 57 7.63 11.76 -6.92
C LEU A 57 8.45 10.86 -5.97
N LEU A 58 8.51 11.21 -4.68
CA LEU A 58 9.25 10.43 -3.69
C LEU A 58 8.54 9.12 -3.39
N GLY A 59 7.20 9.13 -3.33
CA GLY A 59 6.40 7.92 -3.17
C GLY A 59 6.56 6.95 -4.35
N VAL A 60 6.64 7.46 -5.57
CA VAL A 60 6.92 6.66 -6.77
C VAL A 60 8.32 6.05 -6.71
N ILE A 61 9.34 6.83 -6.37
CA ILE A 61 10.72 6.34 -6.23
C ILE A 61 10.80 5.24 -5.16
N ALA A 62 10.10 5.41 -4.03
CA ALA A 62 10.05 4.44 -2.94
C ALA A 62 9.47 3.08 -3.38
N VAL A 63 8.50 3.07 -4.32
CA VAL A 63 7.98 1.81 -4.89
C VAL A 63 9.06 1.04 -5.64
N PHE A 64 9.91 1.70 -6.40
CA PHE A 64 11.00 1.03 -7.13
C PHE A 64 12.12 0.52 -6.23
N ILE A 65 12.33 1.15 -5.07
CA ILE A 65 13.41 0.78 -4.14
C ILE A 65 12.93 -0.25 -3.11
N ALA A 66 11.74 -0.06 -2.53
CA ALA A 66 11.28 -0.81 -1.37
C ALA A 66 9.91 -1.48 -1.56
N LEU A 67 9.30 -1.38 -2.76
CA LEU A 67 7.95 -1.89 -3.07
C LEU A 67 6.85 -1.34 -2.16
N VAL A 68 7.12 -0.20 -1.53
CA VAL A 68 6.17 0.58 -0.75
C VAL A 68 6.15 2.00 -1.27
N GLY A 69 5.01 2.68 -1.14
CA GLY A 69 4.90 4.03 -1.64
C GLY A 69 3.71 4.77 -1.04
N TRP A 70 3.62 6.03 -1.38
CA TRP A 70 2.54 6.90 -0.96
C TRP A 70 2.18 7.87 -2.08
N GLY A 71 0.96 8.40 -1.98
CA GLY A 71 0.44 9.41 -2.88
C GLY A 71 0.48 10.82 -2.27
N ARG A 72 0.03 11.78 -3.06
CA ARG A 72 -0.31 13.12 -2.56
C ARG A 72 -1.63 13.06 -1.82
N ARG A 73 -1.58 13.36 -0.53
CA ARG A 73 -2.80 13.40 0.30
C ARG A 73 -3.81 14.39 -0.24
N ILE A 74 -5.07 13.97 -0.28
CA ILE A 74 -6.17 14.83 -0.64
C ILE A 74 -6.44 15.86 0.48
N PRO A 75 -6.69 17.13 0.15
CA PRO A 75 -7.11 18.11 1.14
C PRO A 75 -8.55 17.84 1.57
N VAL A 76 -8.76 17.64 2.85
CA VAL A 76 -10.08 17.42 3.48
C VAL A 76 -10.42 18.62 4.35
N GLN A 77 -11.69 18.99 4.41
CA GLN A 77 -12.15 20.10 5.26
C GLN A 77 -12.22 19.66 6.72
N PRO A 78 -11.42 20.25 7.65
CA PRO A 78 -11.39 19.84 9.05
C PRO A 78 -12.75 19.95 9.75
N ASN A 79 -13.59 20.88 9.31
CA ASN A 79 -14.92 21.13 9.88
C ASN A 79 -15.96 20.06 9.51
N ARG A 80 -15.64 19.15 8.61
CA ARG A 80 -16.55 18.09 8.15
C ARG A 80 -16.23 16.74 8.81
N ILE A 81 -14.97 16.51 9.15
CA ILE A 81 -14.50 15.31 9.81
C ILE A 81 -14.08 15.72 11.22
N THR A 82 -15.01 15.64 12.19
CA THR A 82 -14.82 16.21 13.53
C THR A 82 -14.76 15.15 14.64
N THR A 83 -15.42 14.02 14.43
CA THR A 83 -15.44 12.95 15.43
C THR A 83 -14.30 11.96 15.23
N ARG A 84 -13.88 11.29 16.33
CA ARG A 84 -12.84 10.25 16.26
C ARG A 84 -13.18 9.14 15.26
N GLY A 85 -14.43 8.68 15.26
CA GLY A 85 -14.89 7.64 14.35
C GLY A 85 -14.78 8.08 12.89
N GLN A 86 -15.14 9.32 12.58
CA GLN A 86 -14.99 9.89 11.24
C GLN A 86 -13.53 9.95 10.80
N HIS A 87 -12.62 10.36 11.69
CA HIS A 87 -11.18 10.36 11.39
C HIS A 87 -10.69 8.94 11.09
N ILE A 88 -11.05 7.95 11.92
CA ILE A 88 -10.66 6.55 11.71
C ILE A 88 -11.20 6.03 10.37
N ILE A 89 -12.47 6.26 10.05
CA ILE A 89 -13.08 5.83 8.78
C ILE A 89 -12.39 6.50 7.59
N HIS A 90 -12.08 7.79 7.69
CA HIS A 90 -11.36 8.50 6.64
C HIS A 90 -9.96 7.92 6.41
N GLU A 91 -9.17 7.75 7.47
CA GLU A 91 -7.79 7.26 7.36
C GLU A 91 -7.72 5.78 6.93
N LEU A 92 -8.71 4.96 7.30
CA LEU A 92 -8.79 3.58 6.82
C LEU A 92 -9.33 3.47 5.38
N GLY A 93 -9.92 4.53 4.82
CA GLY A 93 -10.49 4.53 3.47
C GLY A 93 -9.50 4.11 2.39
N GLY A 94 -8.28 4.63 2.42
CA GLY A 94 -7.21 4.28 1.49
C GLY A 94 -6.76 2.82 1.60
N PRO A 95 -6.29 2.38 2.78
CA PRO A 95 -5.91 0.98 2.99
C PRO A 95 -7.01 0.00 2.61
N VAL A 96 -8.25 0.24 3.02
CA VAL A 96 -9.39 -0.63 2.69
C VAL A 96 -9.63 -0.70 1.19
N ALA A 97 -9.50 0.40 0.46
CA ALA A 97 -9.65 0.39 -1.00
C ALA A 97 -8.58 -0.48 -1.67
N ASN A 98 -7.32 -0.40 -1.25
CA ASN A 98 -6.26 -1.28 -1.74
C ASN A 98 -6.54 -2.76 -1.42
N LEU A 99 -7.00 -3.06 -0.20
CA LEU A 99 -7.36 -4.42 0.19
C LEU A 99 -8.49 -4.97 -0.69
N ILE A 100 -9.54 -4.20 -0.96
CA ILE A 100 -10.66 -4.59 -1.84
C ILE A 100 -10.13 -4.92 -3.24
N VAL A 101 -9.29 -4.06 -3.83
CA VAL A 101 -8.71 -4.31 -5.15
C VAL A 101 -7.86 -5.57 -5.14
N ALA A 102 -7.03 -5.77 -4.10
CA ALA A 102 -6.22 -6.97 -3.97
C ALA A 102 -7.05 -8.24 -3.86
N ILE A 103 -8.16 -8.23 -3.11
CA ILE A 103 -9.08 -9.38 -2.99
C ILE A 103 -9.74 -9.68 -4.33
N VAL A 104 -10.30 -8.66 -4.99
CA VAL A 104 -11.02 -8.83 -6.27
C VAL A 104 -10.08 -9.35 -7.35
N LEU A 105 -8.93 -8.71 -7.55
CA LEU A 105 -7.97 -9.12 -8.58
C LEU A 105 -7.25 -10.43 -8.23
N GLY A 106 -7.01 -10.69 -6.95
CA GLY A 106 -6.48 -11.96 -6.48
C GLY A 106 -7.45 -13.12 -6.73
N PHE A 107 -8.74 -12.90 -6.53
CA PHE A 107 -9.77 -13.87 -6.89
C PHE A 107 -9.80 -14.12 -8.40
N VAL A 108 -9.75 -13.06 -9.23
CA VAL A 108 -9.67 -13.18 -10.70
C VAL A 108 -8.43 -13.97 -11.10
N LEU A 109 -7.27 -13.67 -10.54
CA LEU A 109 -6.03 -14.41 -10.82
C LEU A 109 -6.17 -15.90 -10.51
N ARG A 110 -6.70 -16.24 -9.33
CA ARG A 110 -6.94 -17.66 -8.95
C ARG A 110 -7.91 -18.35 -9.89
N LEU A 111 -8.96 -17.65 -10.34
CA LEU A 111 -9.92 -18.20 -11.29
C LEU A 111 -9.25 -18.49 -12.65
N LEU A 112 -8.46 -17.56 -13.17
CA LEU A 112 -7.73 -17.74 -14.43
C LEU A 112 -6.74 -18.91 -14.36
N ILE A 113 -6.04 -19.08 -13.23
CA ILE A 113 -5.14 -20.22 -12.99
C ILE A 113 -5.95 -21.54 -13.01
N ARG A 114 -7.08 -21.59 -12.30
CA ARG A 114 -7.94 -22.80 -12.25
C ARG A 114 -8.51 -23.18 -13.61
N LEU A 115 -8.80 -22.20 -14.45
CA LEU A 115 -9.31 -22.40 -15.81
C LEU A 115 -8.19 -22.75 -16.82
N GLY A 116 -6.93 -22.84 -16.38
CA GLY A 116 -5.79 -23.09 -17.26
C GLY A 116 -5.50 -21.95 -18.25
N MET A 117 -6.07 -20.76 -18.01
CA MET A 117 -5.88 -19.60 -18.88
C MET A 117 -4.58 -18.84 -18.59
N THR A 118 -3.96 -19.11 -17.45
CA THR A 118 -2.60 -18.69 -17.11
C THR A 118 -1.81 -19.94 -16.67
N PRO A 119 -0.56 -20.13 -17.11
CA PRO A 119 0.29 -21.18 -16.56
C PRO A 119 0.33 -21.06 -15.03
N SER A 120 0.37 -22.19 -14.34
CA SER A 120 0.52 -22.22 -12.87
C SER A 120 1.74 -21.40 -12.45
N LEU A 121 1.68 -20.75 -11.29
CA LEU A 121 2.73 -19.86 -10.76
C LEU A 121 4.13 -20.52 -10.69
N ASP A 122 4.21 -21.85 -10.80
CA ASP A 122 5.44 -22.61 -10.75
C ASP A 122 6.24 -22.64 -12.06
N LEU A 123 5.64 -22.33 -13.21
CA LEU A 123 6.29 -22.47 -14.53
C LEU A 123 5.96 -21.29 -15.45
N SER A 124 6.55 -20.15 -15.23
CA SER A 124 6.37 -18.93 -16.08
C SER A 124 4.91 -18.53 -16.25
N PRO A 125 4.29 -17.83 -15.31
CA PRO A 125 2.99 -17.24 -15.54
C PRO A 125 3.04 -16.40 -16.81
N GLY A 126 2.08 -16.54 -17.72
CA GLY A 126 1.98 -15.65 -18.87
C GLY A 126 2.00 -14.18 -18.42
N LEU A 127 2.40 -13.27 -19.28
CA LEU A 127 2.57 -11.85 -18.95
C LEU A 127 1.34 -11.25 -18.22
N ILE A 128 0.13 -11.70 -18.56
CA ILE A 128 -1.12 -11.28 -17.92
C ILE A 128 -1.17 -11.75 -16.46
N GLY A 129 -0.81 -13.00 -16.18
CA GLY A 129 -0.78 -13.54 -14.81
C GLY A 129 0.25 -12.82 -13.94
N MET A 130 1.45 -12.53 -14.50
CA MET A 130 2.48 -11.74 -13.82
C MET A 130 2.01 -10.31 -13.54
N ALA A 131 1.39 -9.65 -14.51
CA ALA A 131 0.87 -8.29 -14.33
C ALA A 131 -0.19 -8.23 -13.23
N LEU A 132 -1.17 -9.15 -13.25
CA LEU A 132 -2.20 -9.25 -12.22
C LEU A 132 -1.59 -9.52 -10.84
N PHE A 133 -0.63 -10.45 -10.76
CA PHE A 133 0.07 -10.75 -9.51
C PHE A 133 0.78 -9.51 -8.96
N VAL A 134 1.53 -8.77 -9.78
CA VAL A 134 2.25 -7.56 -9.36
C VAL A 134 1.27 -6.46 -8.90
N ILE A 135 0.11 -6.32 -9.57
CA ILE A 135 -0.92 -5.37 -9.14
C ILE A 135 -1.48 -5.76 -7.77
N VAL A 136 -1.83 -7.04 -7.55
CA VAL A 136 -2.31 -7.55 -6.26
C VAL A 136 -1.25 -7.35 -5.18
N PHE A 137 -0.01 -7.76 -5.46
CA PHE A 137 1.11 -7.64 -4.53
C PHE A 137 1.34 -6.19 -4.10
N LEU A 138 1.37 -5.24 -5.03
CA LEU A 138 1.60 -3.83 -4.71
C LEU A 138 0.44 -3.22 -3.91
N ASN A 139 -0.81 -3.60 -4.23
CA ASN A 139 -1.96 -3.17 -3.43
C ASN A 139 -1.91 -3.71 -1.99
N LEU A 140 -1.52 -4.98 -1.80
CA LEU A 140 -1.30 -5.56 -0.47
C LEU A 140 -0.15 -4.89 0.28
N SER A 141 0.94 -4.57 -0.42
CA SER A 141 2.10 -3.90 0.15
C SER A 141 1.75 -2.50 0.64
N ILE A 142 1.04 -1.70 -0.17
CA ILE A 142 0.57 -0.36 0.23
C ILE A 142 -0.43 -0.47 1.38
N PHE A 143 -1.39 -1.39 1.33
CA PHE A 143 -2.33 -1.65 2.42
C PHE A 143 -1.59 -1.90 3.75
N ALA A 144 -0.67 -2.88 3.78
CA ALA A 144 0.04 -3.25 5.00
C ALA A 144 0.99 -2.14 5.48
N PHE A 145 1.67 -1.46 4.56
CA PHE A 145 2.58 -0.36 4.88
C PHE A 145 1.84 0.84 5.46
N GLN A 146 0.73 1.25 4.89
CA GLN A 146 -0.05 2.39 5.35
C GLN A 146 -0.71 2.15 6.71
N LEU A 147 -0.92 0.90 7.13
CA LEU A 147 -1.42 0.58 8.46
C LEU A 147 -0.37 0.65 9.57
N LEU A 148 0.91 0.83 9.25
CA LEU A 148 1.95 0.94 10.26
C LEU A 148 1.77 2.23 11.11
N PRO A 149 1.99 2.16 12.44
CA PRO A 149 1.86 3.30 13.33
C PRO A 149 3.09 4.23 13.24
N ILE A 150 3.48 4.61 12.03
CA ILE A 150 4.63 5.49 11.76
C ILE A 150 4.11 6.89 11.41
N PRO A 151 4.59 7.96 12.07
CA PRO A 151 4.17 9.33 11.77
C PRO A 151 4.32 9.66 10.29
N GLY A 152 3.22 9.97 9.64
CA GLY A 152 3.17 10.19 8.19
C GLY A 152 2.32 9.18 7.43
N LEU A 153 2.05 8.00 8.00
CA LEU A 153 1.16 6.97 7.45
C LEU A 153 -0.25 7.06 8.04
N ASP A 154 -1.20 6.38 7.41
CA ASP A 154 -2.61 6.39 7.85
C ASP A 154 -2.79 5.67 9.17
N GLY A 155 -2.04 4.59 9.43
CA GLY A 155 -2.04 3.88 10.71
C GLY A 155 -1.66 4.78 11.88
N TRP A 156 -0.73 5.72 11.70
CA TRP A 156 -0.45 6.74 12.73
C TRP A 156 -1.65 7.64 12.97
N ALA A 157 -2.32 8.13 11.92
CA ALA A 157 -3.49 8.98 12.06
C ALA A 157 -4.64 8.26 12.78
N VAL A 158 -4.81 6.96 12.57
CA VAL A 158 -5.74 6.12 13.33
C VAL A 158 -5.35 6.05 14.82
N VAL A 159 -4.07 5.79 15.12
CA VAL A 159 -3.56 5.77 16.51
C VAL A 159 -3.74 7.13 17.17
N GLU A 160 -3.44 8.21 16.47
CA GLU A 160 -3.68 9.57 16.95
C GLU A 160 -5.17 9.82 17.23
N ALA A 161 -6.06 9.43 16.33
CA ALA A 161 -7.51 9.61 16.53
C ALA A 161 -8.01 8.87 17.80
N ILE A 162 -7.44 7.71 18.11
CA ILE A 162 -7.81 6.92 19.29
C ILE A 162 -7.24 7.51 20.58
N PHE A 163 -5.97 7.88 20.60
CA PHE A 163 -5.20 8.15 21.82
C PHE A 163 -4.89 9.62 22.08
N ARG A 164 -5.10 10.53 21.14
CA ARG A 164 -4.77 11.96 21.26
C ARG A 164 -5.28 12.61 22.53
N ASN A 165 -6.50 12.24 22.98
CA ASN A 165 -7.07 12.83 24.19
C ASN A 165 -6.41 12.33 25.48
N ARG A 166 -5.70 11.20 25.46
CA ARG A 166 -4.96 10.69 26.62
C ARG A 166 -3.61 11.40 26.79
N ASN A 167 -2.95 11.73 25.70
CA ASN A 167 -1.65 12.40 25.73
C ASN A 167 -1.52 13.43 24.57
N PRO A 168 -2.23 14.57 24.66
CA PRO A 168 -2.25 15.57 23.58
C PRO A 168 -0.88 16.20 23.33
N ARG A 169 -0.03 16.37 24.36
CA ARG A 169 1.31 16.94 24.22
C ARG A 169 2.21 16.03 23.38
N PHE A 170 2.20 14.73 23.65
CA PHE A 170 2.97 13.74 22.86
C PHE A 170 2.62 13.80 21.38
N PHE A 171 1.33 13.75 21.04
CA PHE A 171 0.89 13.79 19.65
C PHE A 171 1.22 15.13 18.97
N PHE A 172 1.12 16.22 19.71
CA PHE A 172 1.53 17.53 19.21
C PHE A 172 3.03 17.58 18.86
N GLU A 173 3.89 17.12 19.76
CA GLU A 173 5.34 17.09 19.55
C GLU A 173 5.74 16.19 18.38
N VAL A 174 5.16 14.99 18.30
CA VAL A 174 5.41 14.05 17.19
C VAL A 174 4.94 14.64 15.87
N ASN A 175 3.76 15.23 15.81
CA ASN A 175 3.24 15.84 14.59
C ASN A 175 4.03 17.07 14.14
N THR A 176 4.56 17.86 15.08
CA THR A 176 5.46 18.99 14.76
C THR A 176 6.75 18.50 14.08
N ARG A 177 7.24 17.32 14.48
CA ARG A 177 8.46 16.71 13.92
C ARG A 177 8.16 15.60 12.90
N ARG A 178 6.90 15.48 12.45
CA ARG A 178 6.44 14.35 11.62
C ARG A 178 7.31 14.09 10.41
N GLN A 179 7.70 15.14 9.69
CA GLN A 179 8.54 14.99 8.49
C GLN A 179 9.95 14.47 8.83
N GLN A 180 10.54 14.94 9.91
CA GLN A 180 11.88 14.49 10.37
C GLN A 180 11.82 13.03 10.81
N ILE A 181 10.80 12.65 11.59
CA ILE A 181 10.61 11.26 12.05
C ILE A 181 10.38 10.35 10.86
N TRP A 182 9.52 10.76 9.93
CA TRP A 182 9.25 10.02 8.69
C TRP A 182 10.52 9.77 7.87
N MET A 183 11.30 10.81 7.60
CA MET A 183 12.58 10.70 6.90
C MET A 183 13.56 9.80 7.65
N GLY A 184 13.65 9.93 8.98
CA GLY A 184 14.48 9.07 9.83
C GLY A 184 14.08 7.60 9.74
N CYS A 185 12.77 7.29 9.75
CA CYS A 185 12.28 5.92 9.58
C CYS A 185 12.63 5.34 8.20
N ILE A 186 12.46 6.11 7.13
CA ILE A 186 12.85 5.66 5.77
C ILE A 186 14.35 5.36 5.70
N VAL A 187 15.18 6.29 6.21
CA VAL A 187 16.64 6.10 6.23
C VAL A 187 17.02 4.87 7.06
N LEU A 188 16.42 4.68 8.22
CA LEU A 188 16.67 3.53 9.08
C LEU A 188 16.30 2.20 8.39
N ILE A 189 15.14 2.14 7.75
CA ILE A 189 14.68 0.97 6.99
C ILE A 189 15.67 0.65 5.87
N PHE A 190 16.11 1.67 5.13
CA PHE A 190 17.04 1.51 4.02
C PHE A 190 18.43 1.05 4.50
N LEU A 191 18.96 1.67 5.57
CA LEU A 191 20.24 1.27 6.17
C LEU A 191 20.19 -0.15 6.72
N PHE A 192 19.09 -0.53 7.39
CA PHE A 192 18.93 -1.88 7.92
C PHE A 192 18.94 -2.94 6.82
N GLN A 193 18.26 -2.66 5.69
CA GLN A 193 18.27 -3.53 4.53
C GLN A 193 19.68 -3.66 3.92
N LEU A 194 20.44 -2.56 3.89
CA LEU A 194 21.78 -2.52 3.31
C LEU A 194 22.80 -3.31 4.17
N PHE A 195 22.73 -3.20 5.50
CA PHE A 195 23.74 -3.77 6.40
C PHE A 195 23.44 -5.20 6.87
N GLN A 196 22.19 -5.55 7.03
CA GLN A 196 21.81 -6.85 7.61
C GLN A 196 21.21 -7.85 6.60
N GLY A 197 20.93 -7.44 5.38
CA GLY A 197 20.32 -8.28 4.35
C GLY A 197 18.91 -8.80 4.70
N ARG A 198 18.35 -8.40 5.85
CA ARG A 198 17.01 -8.73 6.30
C ARG A 198 16.06 -7.55 6.04
N ASN A 199 14.90 -7.86 5.50
CA ASN A 199 13.87 -6.86 5.29
C ASN A 199 13.17 -6.53 6.62
N LEU A 200 13.57 -5.44 7.29
CA LEU A 200 12.86 -4.94 8.47
C LEU A 200 11.38 -4.68 8.15
N LEU A 201 11.09 -4.17 6.96
CA LEU A 201 9.72 -3.97 6.47
C LEU A 201 8.93 -5.27 6.43
N GLU A 202 9.53 -6.38 6.01
CA GLU A 202 8.88 -7.68 5.98
C GLU A 202 8.36 -8.06 7.36
N VAL A 203 9.22 -7.97 8.38
CA VAL A 203 8.86 -8.34 9.75
C VAL A 203 7.72 -7.46 10.28
N VAL A 204 7.80 -6.14 10.04
CA VAL A 204 6.84 -5.17 10.58
C VAL A 204 5.51 -5.19 9.82
N MET A 205 5.53 -5.50 8.52
CA MET A 205 4.33 -5.57 7.69
C MET A 205 3.63 -6.93 7.77
N THR A 206 4.33 -8.00 8.12
CA THR A 206 3.83 -9.38 8.16
C THR A 206 2.47 -9.52 8.87
N PRO A 207 2.20 -8.90 10.03
CA PRO A 207 0.91 -9.05 10.71
C PRO A 207 -0.30 -8.57 9.89
N PHE A 208 -0.09 -7.59 9.00
CA PHE A 208 -1.14 -7.06 8.14
C PHE A 208 -1.14 -7.72 6.76
N TYR A 209 0.05 -7.95 6.23
CA TYR A 209 0.25 -8.46 4.88
C TYR A 209 -0.16 -9.93 4.74
N GLN A 210 0.25 -10.80 5.66
CA GLN A 210 -0.03 -12.24 5.54
C GLN A 210 -1.52 -12.60 5.59
N PRO A 211 -2.34 -12.12 6.56
CA PRO A 211 -3.77 -12.42 6.54
C PRO A 211 -4.45 -11.91 5.26
N ALA A 212 -4.04 -10.73 4.78
CA ALA A 212 -4.59 -10.15 3.55
C ALA A 212 -4.18 -10.97 2.31
N SER A 213 -2.94 -11.48 2.25
CA SER A 213 -2.47 -12.34 1.16
C SER A 213 -3.17 -13.70 1.14
N LEU A 214 -3.44 -14.29 2.30
CA LEU A 214 -4.24 -15.51 2.42
C LEU A 214 -5.62 -15.35 1.81
N ILE A 215 -6.30 -14.25 2.11
CA ILE A 215 -7.64 -13.97 1.61
C ILE A 215 -7.61 -13.71 0.10
N SER A 216 -6.68 -12.91 -0.39
CA SER A 216 -6.61 -12.48 -1.78
C SER A 216 -6.03 -13.53 -2.72
N LEU A 217 -4.91 -14.15 -2.36
CA LEU A 217 -4.17 -15.09 -3.19
C LEU A 217 -4.38 -16.56 -2.81
N GLY A 218 -4.97 -16.84 -1.65
CA GLY A 218 -5.21 -18.20 -1.17
C GLY A 218 -3.94 -18.91 -0.67
N GLY A 219 -2.88 -18.17 -0.40
CA GLY A 219 -1.61 -18.66 0.13
C GLY A 219 -0.81 -17.51 0.74
N CYS A 220 0.16 -17.84 1.60
CA CYS A 220 1.09 -16.85 2.11
C CYS A 220 2.11 -16.54 1.02
N VAL A 221 2.12 -15.31 0.60
CA VAL A 221 3.16 -14.75 -0.25
C VAL A 221 4.07 -13.94 0.65
N GLY A 222 5.31 -14.38 0.81
CA GLY A 222 6.31 -13.62 1.56
C GLY A 222 6.50 -12.24 0.93
N TYR A 223 6.60 -11.20 1.76
CA TYR A 223 7.05 -9.90 1.31
C TYR A 223 8.56 -9.99 1.05
N GLN A 224 8.93 -10.54 -0.08
CA GLN A 224 10.30 -10.50 -0.57
C GLN A 224 10.30 -9.61 -1.81
N ILE A 225 11.22 -8.65 -1.82
CA ILE A 225 11.64 -8.01 -3.07
C ILE A 225 11.94 -9.15 -4.04
N PRO A 226 11.30 -9.21 -5.20
CA PRO A 226 11.35 -10.39 -6.01
C PRO A 226 12.80 -10.74 -6.38
N SER A 227 13.39 -11.72 -5.69
CA SER A 227 14.12 -12.72 -6.43
C SER A 227 13.02 -13.41 -7.26
N PHE A 228 12.71 -12.83 -8.40
CA PHE A 228 11.59 -13.15 -9.25
C PHE A 228 11.02 -14.55 -8.97
N ILE A 229 9.84 -14.59 -8.28
CA ILE A 229 9.00 -15.74 -8.08
C ILE A 229 9.55 -16.78 -7.09
N GLY A 230 9.45 -16.48 -5.82
CA GLY A 230 9.45 -17.48 -4.77
C GLY A 230 8.16 -17.37 -3.99
N LEU A 231 7.08 -17.94 -4.50
CA LEU A 231 5.95 -18.30 -3.68
C LEU A 231 6.43 -19.37 -2.71
N HIS A 232 6.83 -18.98 -1.51
CA HIS A 232 7.00 -19.95 -0.45
C HIS A 232 5.60 -20.23 0.10
N PRO A 233 5.12 -21.50 0.04
CA PRO A 233 3.93 -21.85 0.78
C PRO A 233 4.18 -21.50 2.25
N CYS A 234 3.15 -20.99 2.94
CA CYS A 234 3.21 -20.88 4.38
C CYS A 234 3.50 -22.28 4.91
N LEU A 235 4.68 -22.50 5.45
CA LEU A 235 4.98 -23.70 6.18
C LEU A 235 4.13 -23.68 7.46
N PRO A 236 3.56 -24.85 7.83
CA PRO A 236 2.77 -25.00 9.04
C PRO A 236 3.58 -24.67 10.28
#